data_eb17a0a64e9dbf0c2c2e088f2c11b8b9
#
_entry.id   eb17a0a64e9dbf0c2c2e088f2c11b8b9
#
_cell.length_a   1.000
_cell.length_b   1.000
_cell.length_c   1.000
_cell.angle_alpha   90.00
_cell.angle_beta   90.00
_cell.angle_gamma   90.00
#
_symmetry.space_group_name_H-M   'P 1'
#
loop_
_entity.id
_entity.type
_entity.pdbx_description
1 polymer ?
#
loop_
_entity_poly.entity_id
_entity_poly.type
_entity_poly.pdbx_seq_one_letter_code
_entity_poly.pdbx_strand_id
1 'polypeptide(L)'
;MRAVDTNVAIRYITRDDERQAVRALALIRSSPLWLSLTVALEIEWVLRKGYRYKPADVLNAFRVLLGEPMMTVEDPAILAQAMIWFERGLDFADAVHLAGAMSARCAGFATFDNALVKSAARLGVKNVASP
;
A
#
# COMPACT_ATOMS: atom_id res chain seq x y z
N MET A 1 14.73 -6.61 -14.50
CA MET A 1 13.56 -6.17 -13.71
C MET A 1 13.55 -4.65 -13.66
N ARG A 2 12.41 -4.04 -13.88
CA ARG A 2 12.26 -2.58 -13.83
C ARG A 2 11.33 -2.19 -12.67
N ALA A 3 11.61 -1.06 -12.03
CA ALA A 3 10.71 -0.50 -11.03
C ALA A 3 9.51 0.17 -11.73
N VAL A 4 8.36 0.13 -11.07
CA VAL A 4 7.12 0.75 -11.54
C VAL A 4 6.90 2.06 -10.79
N ASP A 5 6.63 3.12 -11.55
CA ASP A 5 6.20 4.38 -10.97
C ASP A 5 4.69 4.36 -10.69
N THR A 6 4.27 5.22 -9.78
CA THR A 6 2.87 5.35 -9.36
C THR A 6 1.92 5.52 -10.54
N ASN A 7 2.26 6.38 -11.51
CA ASN A 7 1.37 6.64 -12.65
C ASN A 7 1.12 5.40 -13.51
N VAL A 8 2.10 4.52 -13.65
CA VAL A 8 1.90 3.27 -14.39
C VAL A 8 0.86 2.40 -13.69
N ALA A 9 0.99 2.24 -12.37
CA ALA A 9 0.02 1.49 -11.59
C ALA A 9 -1.39 2.13 -11.63
N ILE A 10 -1.47 3.45 -11.49
CA ILE A 10 -2.74 4.16 -11.53
C ILE A 10 -3.43 4.01 -12.89
N ARG A 11 -2.72 4.11 -13.99
CA ARG A 11 -3.31 3.91 -15.33
C ARG A 11 -3.79 2.48 -15.54
N TYR A 12 -3.05 1.51 -15.01
CA TYR A 12 -3.48 0.11 -15.01
C TYR A 12 -4.76 -0.11 -14.20
N ILE A 13 -4.85 0.51 -13.03
CA ILE A 13 -5.99 0.35 -12.11
C ILE A 13 -7.23 1.09 -12.63
N THR A 14 -7.10 2.37 -12.95
CA THR A 14 -8.25 3.27 -13.22
C THR A 14 -8.67 3.28 -14.68
N ARG A 15 -7.72 3.08 -15.58
CA ARG A 15 -7.93 3.15 -17.06
C ARG A 15 -8.54 4.46 -17.55
N ASP A 16 -8.36 5.52 -16.81
CA ASP A 16 -8.91 6.84 -17.14
C ASP A 16 -8.24 7.52 -18.35
N ASP A 17 -7.04 7.07 -18.71
CA ASP A 17 -6.38 7.42 -19.96
C ASP A 17 -6.17 6.11 -20.73
N GLU A 18 -6.96 5.89 -21.77
CA GLU A 18 -7.00 4.62 -22.49
C GLU A 18 -5.65 4.26 -23.14
N ARG A 19 -4.98 5.24 -23.75
CA ARG A 19 -3.68 5.00 -24.39
C ARG A 19 -2.61 4.60 -23.37
N GLN A 20 -2.56 5.29 -22.24
CA GLN A 20 -1.63 4.96 -21.17
C GLN A 20 -2.01 3.64 -20.49
N ALA A 21 -3.29 3.37 -20.31
CA ALA A 21 -3.76 2.11 -19.71
C ALA A 21 -3.34 0.89 -20.53
N VAL A 22 -3.45 0.95 -21.85
CA VAL A 22 -3.01 -0.12 -22.76
C VAL A 22 -1.49 -0.35 -22.64
N ARG A 23 -0.71 0.73 -22.59
CA ARG A 23 0.75 0.63 -22.44
C ARG A 23 1.14 0.10 -21.07
N ALA A 24 0.46 0.52 -20.01
CA ALA A 24 0.70 0.03 -18.66
C ALA A 24 0.40 -1.46 -18.55
N LEU A 25 -0.73 -1.90 -19.09
CA LEU A 25 -1.12 -3.30 -19.12
C LEU A 25 -0.10 -4.17 -19.87
N ALA A 26 0.32 -3.70 -21.05
CA ALA A 26 1.32 -4.40 -21.84
C ALA A 26 2.64 -4.56 -21.08
N LEU A 27 3.10 -3.50 -20.42
CA LEU A 27 4.30 -3.54 -19.60
C LEU A 27 4.17 -4.54 -18.44
N ILE A 28 3.07 -4.46 -17.69
CA ILE A 28 2.84 -5.29 -16.50
C ILE A 28 2.80 -6.78 -16.86
N ARG A 29 2.31 -7.12 -18.03
CA ARG A 29 2.19 -8.51 -18.48
C ARG A 29 3.39 -9.05 -19.26
N SER A 30 4.32 -8.19 -19.66
CA SER A 30 5.42 -8.62 -20.54
C SER A 30 6.80 -8.61 -19.87
N SER A 31 6.94 -8.00 -18.72
CA SER A 31 8.25 -7.79 -18.09
C SER A 31 8.20 -7.95 -16.58
N PRO A 32 9.26 -8.51 -15.96
CA PRO A 32 9.38 -8.51 -14.50
C PRO A 32 9.45 -7.08 -13.96
N LEU A 33 8.57 -6.78 -13.02
CA LEU A 33 8.45 -5.45 -12.42
C LEU A 33 8.58 -5.50 -10.90
N TRP A 34 9.04 -4.40 -10.34
CA TRP A 34 9.25 -4.24 -8.91
C TRP A 34 8.47 -3.02 -8.41
N LEU A 35 7.67 -3.23 -7.37
CA LEU A 35 6.85 -2.22 -6.70
C LEU A 35 7.46 -1.90 -5.34
N SER A 36 7.88 -0.65 -5.15
CA SER A 36 8.37 -0.20 -3.84
C SER A 36 7.22 0.06 -2.87
N LEU A 37 7.53 0.03 -1.57
CA LEU A 37 6.56 0.41 -0.54
C LEU A 37 6.19 1.89 -0.63
N THR A 38 7.12 2.74 -1.02
CA THR A 38 6.85 4.18 -1.21
C THR A 38 5.88 4.42 -2.35
N VAL A 39 5.99 3.68 -3.44
CA VAL A 39 5.03 3.74 -4.55
C VAL A 39 3.67 3.18 -4.09
N ALA A 40 3.65 2.11 -3.31
CA ALA A 40 2.40 1.58 -2.76
C ALA A 40 1.68 2.62 -1.89
N LEU A 41 2.41 3.37 -1.05
CA LEU A 41 1.86 4.48 -0.27
C LEU A 41 1.23 5.55 -1.18
N GLU A 42 1.92 5.92 -2.24
CA GLU A 42 1.44 6.93 -3.17
C GLU A 42 0.22 6.44 -3.97
N ILE A 43 0.19 5.17 -4.35
CA ILE A 43 -0.98 4.57 -5.03
C ILE A 43 -2.24 4.75 -4.16
N GLU A 44 -2.19 4.37 -2.90
CA GLU A 44 -3.34 4.53 -1.99
C GLU A 44 -3.75 5.99 -1.89
N TRP A 45 -2.79 6.89 -1.68
CA TRP A 45 -3.07 8.31 -1.56
C TRP A 45 -3.74 8.89 -2.82
N VAL A 46 -3.24 8.55 -4.01
CA VAL A 46 -3.79 9.02 -5.30
C VAL A 46 -5.20 8.46 -5.52
N LEU A 47 -5.42 7.17 -5.26
CA LEU A 47 -6.73 6.55 -5.42
C LEU A 47 -7.75 7.19 -4.47
N ARG A 48 -7.39 7.43 -3.23
CA ARG A 48 -8.26 8.03 -2.23
C ARG A 48 -8.53 9.51 -2.51
N LYS A 49 -7.51 10.30 -2.77
CA LYS A 49 -7.63 11.76 -2.94
C LYS A 49 -8.05 12.16 -4.34
N GLY A 50 -7.48 11.50 -5.35
CA GLY A 50 -7.72 11.86 -6.76
C GLY A 50 -8.95 11.18 -7.38
N TYR A 51 -9.24 9.95 -6.96
CA TYR A 51 -10.33 9.14 -7.54
C TYR A 51 -11.43 8.82 -6.54
N ARG A 52 -11.30 9.26 -5.29
CA ARG A 52 -12.28 9.06 -4.21
C ARG A 52 -12.59 7.58 -3.95
N TYR A 53 -11.60 6.71 -4.10
CA TYR A 53 -11.75 5.31 -3.74
C TYR A 53 -11.97 5.14 -2.25
N LYS A 54 -12.88 4.24 -1.90
CA LYS A 54 -13.06 3.77 -0.53
C LYS A 54 -12.01 2.72 -0.20
N PRO A 55 -11.76 2.43 1.09
CA PRO A 55 -10.79 1.41 1.47
C PRO A 55 -10.97 0.06 0.78
N ALA A 56 -12.21 -0.41 0.63
CA ALA A 56 -12.48 -1.65 -0.09
C ALA A 56 -12.05 -1.62 -1.55
N ASP A 57 -12.23 -0.48 -2.22
CA ASP A 57 -11.81 -0.30 -3.62
C ASP A 57 -10.30 -0.28 -3.74
N VAL A 58 -9.61 0.37 -2.81
CA VAL A 58 -8.14 0.40 -2.77
C VAL A 58 -7.59 -1.01 -2.56
N LEU A 59 -8.14 -1.76 -1.61
CA LEU A 59 -7.72 -3.14 -1.35
C LEU A 59 -7.91 -4.02 -2.58
N ASN A 60 -9.05 -3.89 -3.27
CA ASN A 60 -9.30 -4.62 -4.49
C ASN A 60 -8.29 -4.27 -5.59
N ALA A 61 -7.98 -2.98 -5.74
CA ALA A 61 -6.98 -2.52 -6.69
C ALA A 61 -5.59 -3.14 -6.41
N PHE A 62 -5.17 -3.17 -5.16
CA PHE A 62 -3.93 -3.83 -4.77
C PHE A 62 -3.96 -5.34 -5.05
N ARG A 63 -5.07 -6.02 -4.72
CA ARG A 63 -5.19 -7.46 -5.00
C ARG A 63 -5.05 -7.77 -6.48
N VAL A 64 -5.64 -6.95 -7.34
CA VAL A 64 -5.54 -7.11 -8.79
C VAL A 64 -4.10 -6.86 -9.26
N LEU A 65 -3.49 -5.75 -8.83
CA LEU A 65 -2.13 -5.39 -9.22
C LEU A 65 -1.10 -6.44 -8.75
N LEU A 66 -1.19 -6.84 -7.48
CA LEU A 66 -0.27 -7.81 -6.89
C LEU A 66 -0.52 -9.25 -7.38
N GLY A 67 -1.69 -9.50 -7.96
CA GLY A 67 -2.02 -10.77 -8.61
C GLY A 67 -1.37 -10.95 -9.98
N GLU A 68 -0.80 -9.90 -10.56
CA GLU A 68 -0.09 -10.03 -11.84
C GLU A 68 1.21 -10.83 -11.65
N PRO A 69 1.42 -11.90 -12.43
CA PRO A 69 2.51 -12.86 -12.15
C PRO A 69 3.92 -12.28 -12.16
N MET A 70 4.13 -11.20 -12.90
CA MET A 70 5.45 -10.59 -13.04
C MET A 70 5.71 -9.43 -12.06
N MET A 71 4.74 -9.14 -11.18
CA MET A 71 4.88 -8.09 -10.18
C MET A 71 5.53 -8.63 -8.91
N THR A 72 6.62 -8.01 -8.50
CA THR A 72 7.33 -8.29 -7.24
C THR A 72 7.26 -7.07 -6.34
N VAL A 73 6.95 -7.26 -5.08
CA VAL A 73 6.89 -6.20 -4.08
C VAL A 73 8.19 -6.13 -3.30
N GLU A 74 8.63 -4.95 -2.94
CA GLU A 74 9.84 -4.70 -2.14
C GLU A 74 9.86 -5.52 -0.85
N ASP A 75 8.75 -5.51 -0.12
CA ASP A 75 8.57 -6.33 1.07
C ASP A 75 7.12 -6.82 1.13
N PRO A 76 6.84 -8.02 0.60
CA PRO A 76 5.48 -8.53 0.56
C PRO A 76 4.84 -8.70 1.93
N ALA A 77 5.60 -9.05 2.95
CA ALA A 77 5.09 -9.27 4.29
C ALA A 77 4.61 -7.96 4.94
N ILE A 78 5.37 -6.88 4.77
CA ILE A 78 4.98 -5.55 5.27
C ILE A 78 3.70 -5.10 4.57
N LEU A 79 3.63 -5.20 3.25
CA LEU A 79 2.44 -4.78 2.51
C LEU A 79 1.21 -5.61 2.87
N ALA A 80 1.36 -6.92 2.99
CA ALA A 80 0.25 -7.80 3.37
C ALA A 80 -0.29 -7.45 4.76
N GLN A 81 0.58 -7.24 5.74
CA GLN A 81 0.17 -6.83 7.08
C GLN A 81 -0.51 -5.46 7.08
N ALA A 82 0.03 -4.51 6.32
CA ALA A 82 -0.57 -3.19 6.19
C ALA A 82 -1.97 -3.26 5.58
N MET A 83 -2.19 -4.09 4.58
CA MET A 83 -3.50 -4.28 3.96
C MET A 83 -4.52 -4.86 4.95
N ILE A 84 -4.11 -5.80 5.80
CA ILE A 84 -4.97 -6.37 6.85
C ILE A 84 -5.41 -5.27 7.82
N TRP A 85 -4.49 -4.46 8.32
CA TRP A 85 -4.82 -3.39 9.27
C TRP A 85 -5.61 -2.26 8.61
N PHE A 86 -5.31 -1.94 7.36
CA PHE A 86 -6.07 -0.96 6.58
C PHE A 86 -7.54 -1.39 6.43
N GLU A 87 -7.77 -2.67 6.15
CA GLU A 87 -9.13 -3.24 6.08
C GLU A 87 -9.88 -3.09 7.40
N ARG A 88 -9.16 -3.10 8.53
CA ARG A 88 -9.71 -2.91 9.88
C ARG A 88 -9.81 -1.45 10.31
N GLY A 89 -9.56 -0.52 9.41
CA GLY A 89 -9.77 0.91 9.64
C GLY A 89 -8.54 1.74 9.98
N LEU A 90 -7.34 1.15 10.00
CA LEU A 90 -6.12 1.92 10.19
C LEU A 90 -5.78 2.69 8.91
N ASP A 91 -5.28 3.92 9.06
CA ASP A 91 -4.73 4.67 7.92
C ASP A 91 -3.64 3.86 7.22
N PHE A 92 -3.62 3.89 5.89
CA PHE A 92 -2.73 3.01 5.13
C PHE A 92 -1.24 3.31 5.39
N ALA A 93 -0.87 4.59 5.40
CA ALA A 93 0.51 4.98 5.68
C ALA A 93 0.92 4.54 7.09
N ASP A 94 0.06 4.76 8.09
CA ASP A 94 0.29 4.31 9.46
C ASP A 94 0.44 2.79 9.53
N ALA A 95 -0.39 2.06 8.79
CA ALA A 95 -0.31 0.60 8.73
C ALA A 95 1.05 0.13 8.17
N VAL A 96 1.54 0.77 7.12
CA VAL A 96 2.86 0.46 6.54
C VAL A 96 3.98 0.79 7.52
N HIS A 97 3.90 1.94 8.19
CA HIS A 97 4.91 2.34 9.19
C HIS A 97 4.98 1.35 10.35
N LEU A 98 3.83 0.96 10.91
CA LEU A 98 3.78 -0.02 12.00
C LEU A 98 4.28 -1.40 11.56
N ALA A 99 3.85 -1.86 10.40
CA ALA A 99 4.31 -3.14 9.86
C ALA A 99 5.82 -3.14 9.61
N GLY A 100 6.36 -2.03 9.11
CA GLY A 100 7.79 -1.84 8.95
C GLY A 100 8.55 -1.89 10.26
N ALA A 101 8.04 -1.21 11.30
CA ALA A 101 8.65 -1.21 12.63
C ALA A 101 8.66 -2.61 13.24
N MET A 102 7.59 -3.37 13.09
CA MET A 102 7.54 -4.76 13.56
C MET A 102 8.52 -5.65 12.80
N SER A 103 8.59 -5.50 11.50
CA SER A 103 9.54 -6.24 10.66
C SER A 103 10.99 -5.96 11.05
N ALA A 104 11.29 -4.71 11.42
CA ALA A 104 12.59 -4.28 11.90
C ALA A 104 12.85 -4.67 13.37
N ARG A 105 11.90 -5.34 14.03
CA ARG A 105 11.97 -5.75 15.45
C ARG A 105 12.16 -4.57 16.40
N CYS A 106 11.55 -3.44 16.11
CA CYS A 106 11.56 -2.31 17.00
C CYS A 106 10.80 -2.64 18.30
N ALA A 107 11.29 -2.14 19.43
CA ALA A 107 10.65 -2.36 20.73
C ALA A 107 9.31 -1.62 20.86
N GLY A 108 9.10 -0.55 20.08
CA GLY A 108 7.86 0.22 20.09
C GLY A 108 7.81 1.20 18.94
N PHE A 109 6.73 1.97 18.91
CA PHE A 109 6.50 3.01 17.90
C PHE A 109 6.09 4.30 18.60
N ALA A 110 6.89 5.36 18.44
CA ALA A 110 6.64 6.65 19.06
C ALA A 110 5.82 7.53 18.12
N THR A 111 4.73 8.11 18.63
CA THR A 111 3.87 9.00 17.86
C THR A 111 3.17 10.01 18.76
N PHE A 112 2.93 11.21 18.24
CA PHE A 112 2.03 12.17 18.90
C PHE A 112 0.56 12.01 18.48
N ASP A 113 0.27 11.13 17.52
CA ASP A 113 -1.08 10.89 17.03
C ASP A 113 -1.85 9.98 17.99
N ASN A 114 -2.71 10.58 18.82
CA ASN A 114 -3.55 9.85 19.78
C ASN A 114 -4.54 8.89 19.08
N ALA A 115 -5.01 9.22 17.89
CA ALA A 115 -5.89 8.33 17.14
C ALA A 115 -5.16 7.06 16.71
N LEU A 116 -3.89 7.20 16.32
CA LEU A 116 -3.05 6.05 15.99
C LEU A 116 -2.79 5.17 17.22
N VAL A 117 -2.50 5.78 18.37
CA VAL A 117 -2.30 5.03 19.62
C VAL A 117 -3.54 4.18 19.94
N LYS A 118 -4.73 4.77 19.86
CA LYS A 118 -5.99 4.06 20.13
C LYS A 118 -6.25 2.96 19.09
N SER A 119 -6.05 3.24 17.83
CA SER A 119 -6.26 2.27 16.76
C SER A 119 -5.30 1.09 16.86
N ALA A 120 -4.04 1.35 17.18
CA ALA A 120 -3.04 0.30 17.38
C ALA A 120 -3.41 -0.61 18.56
N ALA A 121 -3.84 -0.03 19.68
CA ALA A 121 -4.31 -0.80 20.83
C ALA A 121 -5.50 -1.70 20.47
N ARG A 122 -6.47 -1.16 19.74
CA ARG A 122 -7.63 -1.92 19.25
C ARG A 122 -7.23 -3.10 18.36
N LEU A 123 -6.19 -2.93 17.56
CA LEU A 123 -5.67 -3.96 16.67
C LEU A 123 -4.72 -4.94 17.37
N GLY A 124 -4.43 -4.75 18.65
CA GLY A 124 -3.52 -5.59 19.40
C GLY A 124 -2.04 -5.31 19.14
N VAL A 125 -1.70 -4.16 18.55
CA VAL A 125 -0.32 -3.74 18.34
C VAL A 125 0.18 -3.05 19.59
N LYS A 126 1.21 -3.63 20.22
CA LYS A 126 1.73 -3.17 21.50
C LYS A 126 2.79 -2.08 21.35
N ASN A 127 2.96 -1.30 22.43
CA ASN A 127 4.04 -0.32 22.55
C ASN A 127 3.98 0.80 21.52
N VAL A 128 2.78 1.18 21.09
CA VAL A 128 2.53 2.39 20.31
C VAL A 128 2.12 3.48 21.30
N ALA A 129 2.93 4.49 21.46
CA ALA A 129 2.73 5.47 22.52
C ALA A 129 3.34 6.83 22.18
N SER A 130 2.85 7.85 22.91
CA SER A 130 3.47 9.18 22.89
C SER A 130 4.85 9.14 23.56
N PRO A 131 5.80 9.94 23.06
CA PRO A 131 7.10 10.10 23.72
C PRO A 131 6.97 10.68 25.10
#